data_b04de2f45c100ef35dad1f74508c0156
#
_entry.id   b04de2f45c100ef35dad1f74508c0156
#
_cell.length_a   1.000
_cell.length_b   1.000
_cell.length_c   1.000
_cell.angle_alpha   90.00
_cell.angle_beta   90.00
_cell.angle_gamma   90.00
#
_symmetry.space_group_name_H-M   'P 1'
#
loop_
_entity.id
_entity.type
_entity.pdbx_description
1 polymer ?
#
loop_
_entity_poly.entity_id
_entity_poly.type
_entity_poly.pdbx_seq_one_letter_code
_entity_poly.pdbx_strand_id
1 'polypeptide(L)'
;MRSTSSRFASAGDLQGAALRQRNFRMRLLALAGLVLFCFMLLAWRWVVLQVLRREAYVAQAESNRTALVPVTPSRGAILDRNGIVLASNFSAYTLELVPEKIADVPATIDALAAIIPISDADRRRFNRLRQDSKDYEPIALRHRLSDEEIARLATRRHEFPGVEINARLYRRYPFADLSSHVIGYIGRINPEEKRVLEEGDDALNYRGTTHIGKLGVEQSYEAQLHGISGSEQLEVTSTGQVVRRLASKPAVPGRNVMLSIDIRLQKLVEDLFGTRRGALVAMDPRDGQILA
;
A
#
# COMPACT_ATOMS: atom_id res chain seq x y z
N MET A 1 -72.32 -45.25 58.43
CA MET A 1 -71.04 -45.63 59.06
C MET A 1 -69.91 -45.44 58.04
N ARG A 2 -69.16 -44.36 58.15
CA ARG A 2 -67.94 -44.10 57.29
C ARG A 2 -66.71 -44.35 58.15
N SER A 3 -65.95 -45.41 57.83
CA SER A 3 -64.67 -45.74 58.47
C SER A 3 -63.60 -44.85 57.91
N THR A 4 -63.05 -43.97 58.73
CA THR A 4 -61.87 -43.18 58.43
C THR A 4 -60.62 -44.02 58.80
N SER A 5 -59.99 -44.66 57.81
CA SER A 5 -58.69 -45.31 57.99
C SER A 5 -57.57 -44.25 57.94
N SER A 6 -57.13 -43.84 59.13
CA SER A 6 -55.86 -43.05 59.24
C SER A 6 -54.71 -43.96 58.89
N ARG A 7 -54.12 -43.72 57.74
CA ARG A 7 -52.79 -44.34 57.33
C ARG A 7 -51.67 -43.67 58.14
N PHE A 8 -51.25 -44.33 59.21
CA PHE A 8 -50.03 -43.99 59.90
C PHE A 8 -48.85 -44.28 58.89
N ALA A 9 -48.16 -43.26 58.49
CA ALA A 9 -46.95 -43.43 57.69
C ALA A 9 -45.95 -44.23 58.54
N SER A 10 -45.41 -45.31 57.98
CA SER A 10 -44.39 -46.16 58.61
C SER A 10 -43.11 -45.37 58.84
N ALA A 11 -42.44 -45.62 59.99
CA ALA A 11 -41.16 -44.97 60.31
C ALA A 11 -40.07 -45.14 59.18
N GLY A 12 -40.21 -46.19 58.37
CA GLY A 12 -39.36 -46.43 57.19
C GLY A 12 -39.63 -45.44 56.03
N ASP A 13 -40.89 -44.98 55.83
CA ASP A 13 -41.29 -44.03 54.82
C ASP A 13 -40.71 -42.61 55.14
N LEU A 14 -40.73 -42.24 56.43
CA LEU A 14 -40.12 -40.95 56.86
C LEU A 14 -38.62 -40.93 56.78
N GLN A 15 -37.95 -42.04 57.07
CA GLN A 15 -36.48 -42.15 56.88
C GLN A 15 -36.10 -42.13 55.38
N GLY A 16 -36.87 -42.80 54.53
CA GLY A 16 -36.69 -42.79 53.08
C GLY A 16 -36.89 -41.39 52.46
N ALA A 17 -37.90 -40.64 52.97
CA ALA A 17 -38.13 -39.24 52.54
C ALA A 17 -37.00 -38.30 52.98
N ALA A 18 -36.48 -38.43 54.20
CA ALA A 18 -35.36 -37.63 54.72
C ALA A 18 -34.05 -37.89 53.96
N LEU A 19 -33.75 -39.15 53.59
CA LEU A 19 -32.62 -39.51 52.78
C LEU A 19 -32.71 -38.96 51.35
N ARG A 20 -33.87 -39.04 50.72
CA ARG A 20 -34.13 -38.45 49.39
C ARG A 20 -33.96 -36.93 49.41
N GLN A 21 -34.48 -36.28 50.44
CA GLN A 21 -34.37 -34.83 50.62
C GLN A 21 -32.90 -34.40 50.85
N ARG A 22 -32.10 -35.20 51.61
CA ARG A 22 -30.68 -34.95 51.81
C ARG A 22 -29.89 -35.13 50.52
N ASN A 23 -30.15 -36.18 49.76
CA ASN A 23 -29.51 -36.42 48.48
C ASN A 23 -29.86 -35.36 47.45
N PHE A 24 -31.10 -34.87 47.44
CA PHE A 24 -31.55 -33.78 46.59
C PHE A 24 -30.81 -32.45 46.97
N ARG A 25 -30.73 -32.12 48.26
CA ARG A 25 -29.96 -30.93 48.71
C ARG A 25 -28.49 -31.05 48.38
N MET A 26 -27.85 -32.21 48.51
CA MET A 26 -26.45 -32.42 48.15
C MET A 26 -26.24 -32.25 46.63
N ARG A 27 -27.13 -32.75 45.79
CA ARG A 27 -27.06 -32.55 44.33
C ARG A 27 -27.25 -31.08 43.96
N LEU A 28 -28.18 -30.39 44.64
CA LEU A 28 -28.41 -28.96 44.42
C LEU A 28 -27.19 -28.13 44.83
N LEU A 29 -26.55 -28.43 45.97
CA LEU A 29 -25.35 -27.79 46.42
C LEU A 29 -24.16 -28.07 45.48
N ALA A 30 -24.06 -29.31 44.99
CA ALA A 30 -23.02 -29.65 44.01
C ALA A 30 -23.21 -28.89 42.70
N LEU A 31 -24.45 -28.76 42.21
CA LEU A 31 -24.79 -27.98 41.03
C LEU A 31 -24.53 -26.48 41.24
N ALA A 32 -24.92 -25.93 42.40
CA ALA A 32 -24.65 -24.55 42.75
C ALA A 32 -23.13 -24.27 42.86
N GLY A 33 -22.37 -25.23 43.44
CA GLY A 33 -20.90 -25.16 43.51
C GLY A 33 -20.25 -25.18 42.14
N LEU A 34 -20.75 -26.04 41.23
CA LEU A 34 -20.26 -26.09 39.82
C LEU A 34 -20.50 -24.77 39.10
N VAL A 35 -21.72 -24.21 39.23
CA VAL A 35 -22.07 -22.92 38.62
C VAL A 35 -21.18 -21.80 39.18
N LEU A 36 -21.01 -21.76 40.49
CA LEU A 36 -20.13 -20.78 41.15
C LEU A 36 -18.68 -20.91 40.66
N PHE A 37 -18.19 -22.13 40.52
CA PHE A 37 -16.85 -22.39 39.98
C PHE A 37 -16.70 -21.90 38.54
N CYS A 38 -17.70 -22.14 37.69
CA CYS A 38 -17.72 -21.60 36.32
C CYS A 38 -17.70 -20.07 36.31
N PHE A 39 -18.49 -19.42 37.14
CA PHE A 39 -18.47 -17.97 37.30
C PHE A 39 -17.13 -17.45 37.78
N MET A 40 -16.48 -18.15 38.71
CA MET A 40 -15.14 -17.78 39.21
C MET A 40 -14.08 -17.88 38.11
N LEU A 41 -14.16 -18.93 37.27
CA LEU A 41 -13.27 -19.04 36.08
C LEU A 41 -13.50 -17.91 35.07
N LEU A 42 -14.76 -17.55 34.82
CA LEU A 42 -15.08 -16.42 33.95
C LEU A 42 -14.58 -15.09 34.53
N ALA A 43 -14.79 -14.86 35.82
CA ALA A 43 -14.28 -13.67 36.51
C ALA A 43 -12.76 -13.61 36.47
N TRP A 44 -12.07 -14.73 36.74
CA TRP A 44 -10.63 -14.82 36.61
C TRP A 44 -10.15 -14.49 35.18
N ARG A 45 -10.81 -15.09 34.18
CA ARG A 45 -10.50 -14.82 32.78
C ARG A 45 -10.71 -13.35 32.41
N TRP A 46 -11.79 -12.75 32.94
CA TRP A 46 -12.07 -11.34 32.75
C TRP A 46 -10.97 -10.44 33.33
N VAL A 47 -10.51 -10.72 34.57
CA VAL A 47 -9.39 -9.99 35.21
C VAL A 47 -8.11 -10.13 34.40
N VAL A 48 -7.78 -11.35 33.93
CA VAL A 48 -6.59 -11.59 33.11
C VAL A 48 -6.65 -10.76 31.81
N LEU A 49 -7.79 -10.70 31.16
CA LEU A 49 -7.95 -9.96 29.91
C LEU A 49 -7.98 -8.45 30.10
N GLN A 50 -8.68 -7.97 31.13
CA GLN A 50 -8.94 -6.54 31.34
C GLN A 50 -7.86 -5.83 32.16
N VAL A 51 -7.13 -6.55 33.00
CA VAL A 51 -6.09 -5.97 33.87
C VAL A 51 -4.70 -6.38 33.42
N LEU A 52 -4.43 -7.69 33.36
CA LEU A 52 -3.07 -8.17 33.12
C LEU A 52 -2.63 -8.04 31.65
N ARG A 53 -3.55 -8.17 30.69
CA ARG A 53 -3.25 -8.08 29.25
C ARG A 53 -3.81 -6.82 28.56
N ARG A 54 -4.28 -5.86 29.36
CA ARG A 54 -4.89 -4.64 28.83
C ARG A 54 -4.00 -3.93 27.82
N GLU A 55 -2.73 -3.70 28.17
CA GLU A 55 -1.80 -2.95 27.33
C GLU A 55 -1.58 -3.64 25.98
N ALA A 56 -1.43 -4.96 25.97
CA ALA A 56 -1.27 -5.72 24.73
C ALA A 56 -2.51 -5.62 23.82
N TYR A 57 -3.71 -5.70 24.38
CA TYR A 57 -4.95 -5.59 23.60
C TYR A 57 -5.23 -4.17 23.14
N VAL A 58 -4.88 -3.15 23.94
CA VAL A 58 -4.98 -1.74 23.53
C VAL A 58 -4.02 -1.46 22.39
N ALA A 59 -2.76 -1.91 22.48
CA ALA A 59 -1.77 -1.76 21.41
C ALA A 59 -2.22 -2.46 20.12
N GLN A 60 -2.79 -3.65 20.24
CA GLN A 60 -3.34 -4.38 19.07
C GLN A 60 -4.57 -3.69 18.48
N ALA A 61 -5.44 -3.13 19.31
CA ALA A 61 -6.60 -2.36 18.86
C ALA A 61 -6.18 -1.06 18.14
N GLU A 62 -5.17 -0.35 18.67
CA GLU A 62 -4.58 0.82 18.02
C GLU A 62 -3.90 0.45 16.71
N SER A 63 -3.14 -0.65 16.67
CA SER A 63 -2.53 -1.16 15.45
C SER A 63 -3.56 -1.51 14.38
N ASN A 64 -4.69 -2.09 14.74
CA ASN A 64 -5.77 -2.40 13.81
C ASN A 64 -6.54 -1.16 13.33
N ARG A 65 -6.48 -0.07 14.08
CA ARG A 65 -7.17 1.20 13.78
C ARG A 65 -6.30 2.18 13.01
N THR A 66 -4.99 1.93 12.95
CA THR A 66 -4.03 2.82 12.30
C THR A 66 -3.37 2.14 11.10
N ALA A 67 -3.34 2.83 9.96
CA ALA A 67 -2.60 2.41 8.78
C ALA A 67 -1.40 3.35 8.57
N LEU A 68 -0.22 2.78 8.39
CA LEU A 68 0.98 3.52 8.02
C LEU A 68 1.12 3.49 6.49
N VAL A 69 0.87 4.63 5.86
CA VAL A 69 0.96 4.79 4.41
C VAL A 69 2.29 5.47 4.07
N PRO A 70 3.14 4.85 3.25
CA PRO A 70 4.39 5.48 2.82
C PRO A 70 4.09 6.62 1.83
N VAL A 71 4.83 7.71 1.98
CA VAL A 71 4.80 8.86 1.06
C VAL A 71 6.09 8.83 0.25
N THR A 72 5.97 8.51 -1.04
CA THR A 72 7.13 8.44 -1.93
C THR A 72 7.72 9.83 -2.18
N PRO A 73 9.06 9.98 -2.12
CA PRO A 73 9.71 11.25 -2.39
C PRO A 73 9.67 11.61 -3.87
N SER A 74 9.82 12.88 -4.19
CA SER A 74 10.10 13.29 -5.56
C SER A 74 11.57 13.02 -5.89
N ARG A 75 11.82 12.35 -7.01
CA ARG A 75 13.16 11.98 -7.47
C ARG A 75 13.95 13.22 -7.87
N GLY A 76 15.24 13.27 -7.54
CA GLY A 76 16.14 14.36 -7.92
C GLY A 76 16.23 14.54 -9.44
N ALA A 77 16.48 15.76 -9.90
CA ALA A 77 16.74 16.05 -11.30
C ALA A 77 18.16 15.65 -11.72
N ILE A 78 18.34 15.30 -12.98
CA ILE A 78 19.65 15.13 -13.60
C ILE A 78 19.88 16.33 -14.52
N LEU A 79 21.02 16.98 -14.33
CA LEU A 79 21.40 18.21 -15.04
C LEU A 79 22.70 17.97 -15.80
N ASP A 80 22.88 18.67 -16.93
CA ASP A 80 24.14 18.75 -17.58
C ASP A 80 25.08 19.72 -16.84
N ARG A 81 26.32 19.87 -17.30
CA ARG A 81 27.31 20.79 -16.73
C ARG A 81 26.90 22.26 -16.74
N ASN A 82 25.96 22.63 -17.61
CA ASN A 82 25.47 24.01 -17.79
C ASN A 82 24.14 24.23 -17.04
N GLY A 83 23.63 23.23 -16.27
CA GLY A 83 22.38 23.29 -15.58
C GLY A 83 21.16 22.98 -16.44
N ILE A 84 21.36 22.49 -17.67
CA ILE A 84 20.25 22.06 -18.54
C ILE A 84 19.65 20.76 -18.00
N VAL A 85 18.33 20.72 -17.89
CA VAL A 85 17.61 19.58 -17.33
C VAL A 85 17.59 18.41 -18.31
N LEU A 86 18.25 17.30 -17.95
CA LEU A 86 18.30 16.05 -18.73
C LEU A 86 17.20 15.08 -18.29
N ALA A 87 16.87 15.07 -17.00
CA ALA A 87 15.77 14.29 -16.46
C ALA A 87 15.10 15.04 -15.30
N SER A 88 13.77 15.12 -15.31
CA SER A 88 12.95 15.77 -14.27
C SER A 88 11.67 15.00 -14.01
N ASN A 89 10.96 15.40 -12.97
CA ASN A 89 9.63 14.87 -12.68
C ASN A 89 8.57 15.87 -13.15
N PHE A 90 7.43 15.36 -13.57
CA PHE A 90 6.22 16.14 -13.77
C PHE A 90 5.02 15.42 -13.15
N SER A 91 4.06 16.17 -12.68
CA SER A 91 2.82 15.63 -12.14
C SER A 91 1.81 15.43 -13.27
N ALA A 92 1.17 14.28 -13.30
CA ALA A 92 0.03 14.02 -14.19
C ALA A 92 -1.01 13.19 -13.46
N TYR A 93 -2.26 13.40 -13.81
CA TYR A 93 -3.36 12.63 -13.26
C TYR A 93 -3.46 11.27 -13.92
N THR A 94 -3.72 10.27 -13.11
CA THR A 94 -3.87 8.87 -13.51
C THR A 94 -5.24 8.39 -13.08
N LEU A 95 -5.94 7.69 -13.96
CA LEU A 95 -7.16 6.96 -13.64
C LEU A 95 -6.77 5.62 -13.06
N GLU A 96 -7.16 5.37 -11.82
CA GLU A 96 -6.87 4.15 -11.07
C GLU A 96 -8.18 3.45 -10.69
N LEU A 97 -8.16 2.13 -10.73
CA LEU A 97 -9.26 1.28 -10.32
C LEU A 97 -8.83 0.44 -9.12
N VAL A 98 -9.68 0.35 -8.11
CA VAL A 98 -9.52 -0.56 -6.96
C VAL A 98 -10.46 -1.75 -7.19
N PRO A 99 -9.96 -2.91 -7.65
CA PRO A 99 -10.81 -4.04 -8.08
C PRO A 99 -11.77 -4.53 -7.00
N GLU A 100 -11.35 -4.54 -5.74
CA GLU A 100 -12.18 -4.95 -4.59
C GLU A 100 -13.47 -4.12 -4.45
N LYS A 101 -13.44 -2.84 -4.85
CA LYS A 101 -14.58 -1.92 -4.76
C LYS A 101 -15.49 -1.95 -5.99
N ILE A 102 -15.15 -2.74 -7.01
CA ILE A 102 -15.81 -2.78 -8.32
C ILE A 102 -16.45 -4.15 -8.52
N ALA A 103 -17.76 -4.21 -8.72
CA ALA A 103 -18.49 -5.47 -8.89
C ALA A 103 -18.14 -6.18 -10.22
N ASP A 104 -18.02 -5.42 -11.30
CA ASP A 104 -17.64 -5.91 -12.62
C ASP A 104 -16.61 -4.96 -13.25
N VAL A 105 -15.35 -5.36 -13.23
CA VAL A 105 -14.24 -4.55 -13.73
C VAL A 105 -14.28 -4.39 -15.25
N PRO A 106 -14.51 -5.44 -16.08
CA PRO A 106 -14.68 -5.29 -17.52
C PRO A 106 -15.80 -4.32 -17.91
N ALA A 107 -17.00 -4.49 -17.34
CA ALA A 107 -18.13 -3.59 -17.62
C ALA A 107 -17.84 -2.14 -17.20
N THR A 108 -17.15 -1.93 -16.07
CA THR A 108 -16.75 -0.60 -15.62
C THR A 108 -15.74 0.04 -16.58
N ILE A 109 -14.77 -0.72 -17.10
CA ILE A 109 -13.81 -0.22 -18.10
C ILE A 109 -14.55 0.16 -19.41
N ASP A 110 -15.54 -0.61 -19.85
CA ASP A 110 -16.33 -0.30 -21.03
C ASP A 110 -17.19 0.96 -20.85
N ALA A 111 -17.79 1.13 -19.67
CA ALA A 111 -18.52 2.34 -19.33
C ALA A 111 -17.59 3.59 -19.25
N LEU A 112 -16.39 3.44 -18.70
CA LEU A 112 -15.37 4.51 -18.69
C LEU A 112 -14.89 4.84 -20.11
N ALA A 113 -14.77 3.84 -20.99
CA ALA A 113 -14.37 4.03 -22.39
C ALA A 113 -15.40 4.85 -23.21
N ALA A 114 -16.65 4.92 -22.76
CA ALA A 114 -17.66 5.80 -23.34
C ALA A 114 -17.47 7.29 -22.94
N ILE A 115 -16.71 7.57 -21.87
CA ILE A 115 -16.49 8.93 -21.34
C ILE A 115 -15.14 9.48 -21.79
N ILE A 116 -14.10 8.63 -21.75
CA ILE A 116 -12.71 8.99 -22.11
C ILE A 116 -12.12 7.93 -23.05
N PRO A 117 -11.18 8.30 -23.91
CA PRO A 117 -10.54 7.34 -24.81
C PRO A 117 -9.65 6.37 -24.00
N ILE A 118 -10.02 5.10 -23.95
CA ILE A 118 -9.22 4.02 -23.35
C ILE A 118 -8.76 3.11 -24.50
N SER A 119 -7.45 3.03 -24.69
CA SER A 119 -6.87 2.22 -25.77
C SER A 119 -6.82 0.73 -25.38
N ASP A 120 -6.74 -0.15 -26.39
CA ASP A 120 -6.51 -1.58 -26.15
C ASP A 120 -5.15 -1.84 -25.45
N ALA A 121 -4.17 -0.97 -25.66
CA ALA A 121 -2.90 -1.03 -24.95
C ALA A 121 -3.07 -0.75 -23.46
N ASP A 122 -3.93 0.21 -23.09
CA ASP A 122 -4.26 0.51 -21.68
C ASP A 122 -4.95 -0.68 -21.03
N ARG A 123 -5.92 -1.30 -21.71
CA ARG A 123 -6.63 -2.50 -21.24
C ARG A 123 -5.67 -3.68 -21.02
N ARG A 124 -4.78 -3.96 -22.00
CA ARG A 124 -3.77 -5.03 -21.86
C ARG A 124 -2.80 -4.78 -20.75
N ARG A 125 -2.37 -3.52 -20.56
CA ARG A 125 -1.49 -3.12 -19.46
C ARG A 125 -2.19 -3.30 -18.12
N PHE A 126 -3.42 -2.83 -17.97
CA PHE A 126 -4.23 -2.99 -16.77
C PHE A 126 -4.39 -4.47 -16.39
N ASN A 127 -4.75 -5.33 -17.34
CA ASN A 127 -4.95 -6.76 -17.08
C ASN A 127 -3.66 -7.45 -16.62
N ARG A 128 -2.50 -7.09 -17.18
CA ARG A 128 -1.20 -7.59 -16.68
C ARG A 128 -0.92 -7.12 -15.26
N LEU A 129 -1.11 -5.83 -14.99
CA LEU A 129 -0.89 -5.27 -13.67
C LEU A 129 -1.80 -5.91 -12.61
N ARG A 130 -3.05 -6.22 -13.00
CA ARG A 130 -4.01 -6.88 -12.11
C ARG A 130 -3.58 -8.28 -11.69
N GLN A 131 -2.89 -9.03 -12.56
CA GLN A 131 -2.37 -10.36 -12.21
C GLN A 131 -1.26 -10.32 -11.16
N ASP A 132 -0.48 -9.23 -11.14
CA ASP A 132 0.66 -9.04 -10.24
C ASP A 132 0.32 -8.23 -8.98
N SER A 133 -0.89 -7.67 -8.89
CA SER A 133 -1.33 -6.77 -7.81
C SER A 133 -2.43 -7.43 -6.97
N LYS A 134 -2.56 -6.99 -5.73
CA LYS A 134 -3.64 -7.41 -4.85
C LYS A 134 -4.92 -6.62 -5.16
N ASP A 135 -6.10 -7.23 -4.95
CA ASP A 135 -7.39 -6.64 -5.33
C ASP A 135 -7.71 -5.32 -4.60
N TYR A 136 -7.13 -5.06 -3.46
CA TYR A 136 -7.29 -3.80 -2.71
C TYR A 136 -6.33 -2.68 -3.17
N GLU A 137 -5.34 -3.00 -4.01
CA GLU A 137 -4.38 -2.01 -4.51
C GLU A 137 -4.98 -1.23 -5.69
N PRO A 138 -4.81 0.11 -5.73
CA PRO A 138 -5.23 0.89 -6.88
C PRO A 138 -4.34 0.57 -8.08
N ILE A 139 -4.95 0.14 -9.18
CA ILE A 139 -4.29 -0.24 -10.42
C ILE A 139 -4.54 0.82 -11.48
N ALA A 140 -3.48 1.34 -12.09
CA ALA A 140 -3.58 2.35 -13.12
C ALA A 140 -4.16 1.78 -14.42
N LEU A 141 -5.30 2.32 -14.85
CA LEU A 141 -5.90 2.01 -16.14
C LEU A 141 -5.37 2.95 -17.22
N ARG A 142 -5.41 4.26 -16.99
CA ARG A 142 -4.94 5.26 -17.94
C ARG A 142 -4.06 6.29 -17.27
N HIS A 143 -2.90 6.54 -17.88
CA HIS A 143 -1.96 7.56 -17.43
C HIS A 143 -2.16 8.89 -18.16
N ARG A 144 -1.75 9.98 -17.54
CA ARG A 144 -1.72 11.32 -18.15
C ARG A 144 -3.06 11.76 -18.70
N LEU A 145 -4.07 11.81 -17.83
CA LEU A 145 -5.37 12.38 -18.18
C LEU A 145 -5.23 13.86 -18.53
N SER A 146 -5.94 14.32 -19.55
CA SER A 146 -6.09 15.73 -19.84
C SER A 146 -7.08 16.40 -18.86
N ASP A 147 -7.00 17.71 -18.73
CA ASP A 147 -7.93 18.47 -17.87
C ASP A 147 -9.39 18.27 -18.26
N GLU A 148 -9.66 18.12 -19.57
CA GLU A 148 -10.99 17.82 -20.07
C GLU A 148 -11.47 16.41 -19.68
N GLU A 149 -10.59 15.42 -19.77
CA GLU A 149 -10.90 14.04 -19.35
C GLU A 149 -11.18 13.99 -17.85
N ILE A 150 -10.40 14.73 -17.04
CA ILE A 150 -10.61 14.87 -15.59
C ILE A 150 -11.97 15.49 -15.31
N ALA A 151 -12.30 16.59 -15.99
CA ALA A 151 -13.57 17.29 -15.78
C ALA A 151 -14.78 16.38 -16.13
N ARG A 152 -14.70 15.64 -17.24
CA ARG A 152 -15.76 14.68 -17.64
C ARG A 152 -15.93 13.54 -16.62
N LEU A 153 -14.84 13.00 -16.09
CA LEU A 153 -14.88 11.95 -15.08
C LEU A 153 -15.36 12.48 -13.73
N ALA A 154 -14.93 13.68 -13.34
CA ALA A 154 -15.30 14.30 -12.05
C ALA A 154 -16.82 14.52 -11.94
N THR A 155 -17.49 14.92 -13.01
CA THR A 155 -18.94 15.12 -13.03
C THR A 155 -19.73 13.82 -12.86
N ARG A 156 -19.14 12.68 -13.24
CA ARG A 156 -19.78 11.35 -13.20
C ARG A 156 -19.14 10.40 -12.18
N ARG A 157 -18.31 10.92 -11.28
CA ARG A 157 -17.58 10.12 -10.29
C ARG A 157 -18.49 9.24 -9.44
N HIS A 158 -19.70 9.73 -9.12
CA HIS A 158 -20.68 9.02 -8.31
C HIS A 158 -21.21 7.73 -8.96
N GLU A 159 -21.11 7.62 -10.29
CA GLU A 159 -21.54 6.43 -11.07
C GLU A 159 -20.51 5.28 -10.98
N PHE A 160 -19.26 5.58 -10.57
CA PHE A 160 -18.12 4.66 -10.62
C PHE A 160 -17.47 4.45 -9.25
N PRO A 161 -18.08 3.64 -8.37
CA PRO A 161 -17.45 3.26 -7.11
C PRO A 161 -16.15 2.48 -7.38
N GLY A 162 -15.08 2.79 -6.64
CA GLY A 162 -13.78 2.17 -6.81
C GLY A 162 -12.91 2.74 -7.94
N VAL A 163 -13.37 3.80 -8.63
CA VAL A 163 -12.59 4.55 -9.62
C VAL A 163 -12.07 5.84 -8.98
N GLU A 164 -10.75 6.04 -9.05
CA GLU A 164 -10.07 7.16 -8.43
C GLU A 164 -9.19 7.89 -9.45
N ILE A 165 -9.10 9.22 -9.30
CA ILE A 165 -8.21 10.07 -10.11
C ILE A 165 -7.14 10.59 -9.15
N ASN A 166 -5.91 10.10 -9.30
CA ASN A 166 -4.80 10.44 -8.44
C ASN A 166 -3.67 11.11 -9.22
N ALA A 167 -3.10 12.17 -8.65
CA ALA A 167 -1.90 12.79 -9.19
C ALA A 167 -0.69 11.88 -8.91
N ARG A 168 0.06 11.53 -9.97
CA ARG A 168 1.27 10.72 -9.88
C ARG A 168 2.43 11.48 -10.50
N LEU A 169 3.63 11.29 -9.94
CA LEU A 169 4.86 11.82 -10.50
C LEU A 169 5.40 10.86 -11.55
N TYR A 170 5.67 11.43 -12.72
CA TYR A 170 6.27 10.71 -13.85
C TYR A 170 7.64 11.30 -14.18
N ARG A 171 8.57 10.44 -14.57
CA ARG A 171 9.88 10.86 -15.04
C ARG A 171 9.77 11.36 -16.47
N ARG A 172 10.41 12.48 -16.78
CA ARG A 172 10.48 13.08 -18.11
C ARG A 172 11.93 13.26 -18.51
N TYR A 173 12.24 12.86 -19.72
CA TYR A 173 13.52 13.06 -20.38
C TYR A 173 13.31 14.02 -21.56
N PRO A 174 13.63 15.33 -21.40
CA PRO A 174 13.30 16.34 -22.42
C PRO A 174 13.99 16.12 -23.77
N PHE A 175 15.15 15.47 -23.75
CA PHE A 175 15.94 15.20 -24.94
C PHE A 175 15.72 13.80 -25.52
N ALA A 176 14.69 13.10 -25.09
CA ALA A 176 14.29 11.76 -25.58
C ALA A 176 15.48 10.79 -25.66
N ASP A 177 15.92 10.44 -26.86
CA ASP A 177 16.95 9.42 -27.10
C ASP A 177 18.38 9.92 -26.88
N LEU A 178 18.59 11.26 -26.89
CA LEU A 178 19.89 11.88 -26.74
C LEU A 178 20.49 11.51 -25.36
N SER A 179 21.71 10.99 -25.35
CA SER A 179 22.43 10.52 -24.15
C SER A 179 21.71 9.38 -23.40
N SER A 180 20.78 8.67 -24.02
CA SER A 180 19.95 7.62 -23.36
C SER A 180 20.81 6.52 -22.71
N HIS A 181 21.94 6.15 -23.34
CA HIS A 181 22.88 5.15 -22.80
C HIS A 181 23.58 5.60 -21.52
N VAL A 182 23.80 6.89 -21.35
CA VAL A 182 24.49 7.47 -20.19
C VAL A 182 23.48 7.77 -19.09
N ILE A 183 22.39 8.48 -19.43
CA ILE A 183 21.36 8.86 -18.45
C ILE A 183 20.63 7.62 -17.93
N GLY A 184 20.33 6.68 -18.84
CA GLY A 184 19.52 5.52 -18.54
C GLY A 184 18.04 5.88 -18.40
N TYR A 185 17.30 5.03 -17.69
CA TYR A 185 15.87 5.21 -17.46
C TYR A 185 15.43 4.57 -16.14
N ILE A 186 14.26 4.98 -15.65
CA ILE A 186 13.58 4.30 -14.53
C ILE A 186 12.60 3.26 -15.07
N GLY A 187 12.49 2.15 -14.37
CA GLY A 187 11.54 1.09 -14.71
C GLY A 187 10.87 0.53 -13.47
N ARG A 188 9.76 -0.17 -13.68
CA ARG A 188 9.04 -0.82 -12.57
C ARG A 188 9.95 -1.85 -11.88
N ILE A 189 9.87 -1.87 -10.54
CA ILE A 189 10.57 -2.85 -9.72
C ILE A 189 10.03 -4.24 -10.06
N ASN A 190 10.93 -5.15 -10.45
CA ASN A 190 10.59 -6.55 -10.70
C ASN A 190 10.60 -7.36 -9.38
N PRO A 191 10.07 -8.60 -9.35
CA PRO A 191 9.99 -9.40 -8.12
C PRO A 191 11.36 -9.68 -7.48
N GLU A 192 12.41 -9.83 -8.28
CA GLU A 192 13.76 -10.11 -7.80
C GLU A 192 14.40 -8.86 -7.17
N GLU A 193 14.28 -7.72 -7.83
CA GLU A 193 14.71 -6.43 -7.29
C GLU A 193 13.96 -6.08 -6.00
N LYS A 194 12.66 -6.39 -5.95
CA LYS A 194 11.84 -6.19 -4.76
C LYS A 194 12.38 -7.00 -3.58
N ARG A 195 12.74 -8.26 -3.80
CA ARG A 195 13.33 -9.11 -2.76
C ARG A 195 14.64 -8.51 -2.24
N VAL A 196 15.53 -8.10 -3.14
CA VAL A 196 16.81 -7.47 -2.77
C VAL A 196 16.60 -6.19 -1.97
N LEU A 197 15.63 -5.36 -2.36
CA LEU A 197 15.30 -4.13 -1.65
C LEU A 197 14.67 -4.41 -0.27
N GLU A 198 13.83 -5.44 -0.14
CA GLU A 198 13.19 -5.83 1.13
C GLU A 198 14.19 -6.47 2.12
N GLU A 199 15.23 -7.14 1.62
CA GLU A 199 16.30 -7.73 2.43
C GLU A 199 17.42 -6.70 2.78
N GLY A 200 17.46 -5.56 2.10
CA GLY A 200 18.47 -4.53 2.30
C GLY A 200 18.18 -3.59 3.48
N ASP A 201 19.20 -2.86 3.91
CA ASP A 201 19.11 -1.90 5.01
C ASP A 201 18.13 -0.74 4.74
N ASP A 202 17.86 -0.45 3.48
CA ASP A 202 16.98 0.63 3.02
C ASP A 202 15.54 0.17 2.73
N ALA A 203 15.14 -1.03 3.14
CA ALA A 203 13.82 -1.62 2.87
C ALA A 203 12.65 -0.67 3.19
N LEU A 204 12.75 0.06 4.29
CA LEU A 204 11.73 1.03 4.72
C LEU A 204 11.64 2.23 3.79
N ASN A 205 12.77 2.64 3.20
CA ASN A 205 12.84 3.79 2.29
C ASN A 205 12.20 3.51 0.93
N TYR A 206 12.23 2.25 0.49
CA TYR A 206 11.60 1.85 -0.78
C TYR A 206 10.14 1.38 -0.64
N ARG A 207 9.59 1.41 0.58
CA ARG A 207 8.19 1.04 0.80
C ARG A 207 7.27 2.02 0.08
N GLY A 208 6.44 1.50 -0.83
CA GLY A 208 5.56 2.31 -1.68
C GLY A 208 6.21 2.83 -2.98
N THR A 209 7.52 2.68 -3.15
CA THR A 209 8.21 2.98 -4.40
C THR A 209 7.92 1.90 -5.44
N THR A 210 7.51 2.30 -6.64
CA THR A 210 7.14 1.39 -7.72
C THR A 210 8.17 1.35 -8.85
N HIS A 211 9.06 2.33 -8.93
CA HIS A 211 10.06 2.48 -10.00
C HIS A 211 11.44 2.75 -9.41
N ILE A 212 12.46 2.15 -10.02
CA ILE A 212 13.88 2.39 -9.72
C ILE A 212 14.66 2.63 -11.00
N GLY A 213 15.87 3.18 -10.89
CA GLY A 213 16.80 3.29 -11.99
C GLY A 213 17.23 1.91 -12.49
N LYS A 214 17.18 1.70 -13.80
CA LYS A 214 17.51 0.42 -14.44
C LYS A 214 18.88 0.41 -15.10
N LEU A 215 19.32 1.52 -15.60
CA LEU A 215 20.59 1.68 -16.29
C LEU A 215 21.18 3.08 -16.06
N GLY A 216 22.48 3.22 -16.38
CA GLY A 216 23.18 4.49 -16.46
C GLY A 216 23.20 5.28 -15.14
N VAL A 217 23.17 6.60 -15.26
CA VAL A 217 23.16 7.52 -14.11
C VAL A 217 21.95 7.30 -13.21
N GLU A 218 20.80 6.99 -13.79
CA GLU A 218 19.59 6.69 -13.01
C GLU A 218 19.80 5.52 -12.04
N GLN A 219 20.52 4.47 -12.45
CA GLN A 219 20.84 3.33 -11.61
C GLN A 219 22.01 3.61 -10.67
N SER A 220 23.09 4.16 -11.20
CA SER A 220 24.32 4.34 -10.41
C SER A 220 24.17 5.35 -9.28
N TYR A 221 23.29 6.34 -9.45
CA TYR A 221 22.98 7.36 -8.46
C TYR A 221 21.60 7.18 -7.81
N GLU A 222 21.05 5.96 -7.86
CA GLU A 222 19.71 5.64 -7.31
C GLU A 222 19.54 6.17 -5.90
N ALA A 223 20.46 5.87 -4.98
CA ALA A 223 20.38 6.28 -3.58
C ALA A 223 20.31 7.81 -3.38
N GLN A 224 20.98 8.58 -4.26
CA GLN A 224 20.95 10.04 -4.19
C GLN A 224 19.67 10.60 -4.84
N LEU A 225 19.31 10.05 -5.99
CA LEU A 225 18.16 10.50 -6.79
C LEU A 225 16.82 10.15 -6.14
N HIS A 226 16.72 8.99 -5.45
CA HIS A 226 15.47 8.53 -4.85
C HIS A 226 14.98 9.45 -3.73
N GLY A 227 15.87 9.86 -2.81
CA GLY A 227 15.51 10.64 -1.63
C GLY A 227 15.08 9.77 -0.45
N ILE A 228 14.37 10.36 0.51
CA ILE A 228 13.92 9.68 1.72
C ILE A 228 12.40 9.67 1.77
N SER A 229 11.82 8.48 1.85
CA SER A 229 10.38 8.29 1.96
C SER A 229 9.83 8.85 3.27
N GLY A 230 8.70 9.51 3.18
CA GLY A 230 7.91 9.95 4.32
C GLY A 230 6.92 8.85 4.75
N SER A 231 6.14 9.16 5.75
CA SER A 231 5.06 8.29 6.21
C SER A 231 3.89 9.10 6.74
N GLU A 232 2.68 8.63 6.45
CA GLU A 232 1.46 9.15 7.04
C GLU A 232 0.81 8.07 7.89
N GLN A 233 0.50 8.41 9.13
CA GLN A 233 -0.28 7.56 10.01
C GLN A 233 -1.73 7.99 9.92
N LEU A 234 -2.55 7.11 9.36
CA LEU A 234 -3.97 7.34 9.13
C LEU A 234 -4.80 6.51 10.08
N GLU A 235 -5.85 7.10 10.65
CA GLU A 235 -6.89 6.35 11.34
C GLU A 235 -7.86 5.80 10.31
N VAL A 236 -8.07 4.47 10.36
CA VAL A 236 -8.93 3.77 9.41
C VAL A 236 -10.08 3.06 10.13
N THR A 237 -11.21 2.95 9.45
CA THR A 237 -12.34 2.12 9.89
C THR A 237 -12.01 0.64 9.70
N SER A 238 -12.87 -0.24 10.23
CA SER A 238 -12.80 -1.69 9.97
C SER A 238 -12.92 -2.06 8.48
N THR A 239 -13.46 -1.14 7.67
CA THR A 239 -13.59 -1.27 6.20
C THR A 239 -12.43 -0.63 5.45
N GLY A 240 -11.36 -0.17 6.14
CA GLY A 240 -10.20 0.45 5.52
C GLY A 240 -10.38 1.89 5.06
N GLN A 241 -11.51 2.54 5.35
CA GLN A 241 -11.75 3.94 4.99
C GLN A 241 -10.98 4.87 5.92
N VAL A 242 -10.31 5.86 5.35
CA VAL A 242 -9.57 6.88 6.11
C VAL A 242 -10.55 7.81 6.83
N VAL A 243 -10.43 7.89 8.15
CA VAL A 243 -11.22 8.79 9.01
C VAL A 243 -10.48 10.12 9.18
N ARG A 244 -9.21 10.05 9.57
CA ARG A 244 -8.36 11.24 9.77
C ARG A 244 -6.88 10.88 9.72
N ARG A 245 -6.05 11.90 9.51
CA ARG A 245 -4.60 11.82 9.61
C ARG A 245 -4.19 12.09 11.07
N LEU A 246 -3.44 11.14 11.65
CA LEU A 246 -2.95 11.24 13.04
C LEU A 246 -1.57 11.91 13.09
N ALA A 247 -0.66 11.48 12.21
CA ALA A 247 0.68 12.02 12.10
C ALA A 247 1.15 12.01 10.64
N SER A 248 2.06 12.91 10.28
CA SER A 248 2.67 12.97 8.97
C SER A 248 4.14 13.32 9.09
N LYS A 249 4.99 12.47 8.53
CA LYS A 249 6.41 12.74 8.32
C LYS A 249 6.60 12.98 6.82
N PRO A 250 6.91 14.21 6.39
CA PRO A 250 7.04 14.51 4.97
C PRO A 250 8.20 13.74 4.37
N ALA A 251 8.08 13.39 3.08
CA ALA A 251 9.19 12.84 2.31
C ALA A 251 10.24 13.93 2.02
N VAL A 252 11.51 13.52 1.98
CA VAL A 252 12.61 14.40 1.58
C VAL A 252 12.95 14.12 0.12
N PRO A 253 12.85 15.13 -0.77
CA PRO A 253 13.19 14.98 -2.18
C PRO A 253 14.61 14.46 -2.39
N GLY A 254 14.80 13.68 -3.48
CA GLY A 254 16.12 13.26 -3.90
C GLY A 254 17.00 14.44 -4.29
N ARG A 255 18.30 14.25 -4.18
CA ARG A 255 19.28 15.26 -4.55
C ARG A 255 19.43 15.33 -6.08
N ASN A 256 19.59 16.54 -6.60
CA ASN A 256 19.91 16.72 -8.01
C ASN A 256 21.34 16.25 -8.27
N VAL A 257 21.55 15.61 -9.42
CA VAL A 257 22.87 15.18 -9.89
C VAL A 257 23.25 16.04 -11.10
N MET A 258 24.41 16.71 -11.02
CA MET A 258 24.97 17.46 -12.12
C MET A 258 26.07 16.61 -12.78
N LEU A 259 25.93 16.39 -14.06
CA LEU A 259 26.90 15.63 -14.88
C LEU A 259 27.94 16.57 -15.47
N SER A 260 29.06 16.02 -15.82
CA SER A 260 30.10 16.71 -16.60
C SER A 260 29.78 16.84 -18.10
N ILE A 261 28.77 16.09 -18.57
CA ILE A 261 28.35 16.09 -19.98
C ILE A 261 27.77 17.45 -20.37
N ASP A 262 28.14 17.92 -21.56
CA ASP A 262 27.50 19.05 -22.23
C ASP A 262 26.54 18.52 -23.29
N ILE A 263 25.23 18.71 -23.03
CA ILE A 263 24.15 18.17 -23.88
C ILE A 263 24.18 18.75 -25.30
N ARG A 264 24.72 19.97 -25.49
CA ARG A 264 24.86 20.61 -26.81
C ARG A 264 25.93 19.93 -27.61
N LEU A 265 27.10 19.64 -26.96
CA LEU A 265 28.18 18.89 -27.59
C LEU A 265 27.72 17.46 -27.92
N GLN A 266 27.05 16.80 -27.00
CA GLN A 266 26.49 15.48 -27.22
C GLN A 266 25.52 15.47 -28.42
N LYS A 267 24.65 16.47 -28.53
CA LYS A 267 23.75 16.60 -29.68
C LYS A 267 24.50 16.76 -30.98
N LEU A 268 25.53 17.61 -31.01
CA LEU A 268 26.35 17.78 -32.19
C LEU A 268 27.01 16.45 -32.61
N VAL A 269 27.56 15.71 -31.66
CA VAL A 269 28.17 14.40 -31.90
C VAL A 269 27.17 13.41 -32.51
N GLU A 270 25.99 13.28 -31.91
CA GLU A 270 24.97 12.36 -32.41
C GLU A 270 24.44 12.76 -33.77
N ASP A 271 24.25 14.05 -34.03
CA ASP A 271 23.83 14.58 -35.34
C ASP A 271 24.91 14.27 -36.41
N LEU A 272 26.20 14.34 -36.09
CA LEU A 272 27.32 14.00 -36.99
C LEU A 272 27.43 12.49 -37.27
N PHE A 273 27.09 11.65 -36.31
CA PHE A 273 27.00 10.20 -36.52
C PHE A 273 25.89 9.85 -37.50
N GLY A 274 24.70 10.48 -37.35
CA GLY A 274 23.53 10.18 -38.15
C GLY A 274 23.15 8.69 -38.05
N THR A 275 23.15 7.98 -39.18
CA THR A 275 22.86 6.53 -39.22
C THR A 275 24.08 5.63 -39.07
N ARG A 276 25.27 6.19 -38.93
CA ARG A 276 26.51 5.44 -38.79
C ARG A 276 26.66 4.89 -37.39
N ARG A 277 27.22 3.67 -37.28
CA ARG A 277 27.55 3.05 -35.98
C ARG A 277 28.98 3.47 -35.61
N GLY A 278 29.17 3.89 -34.37
CA GLY A 278 30.46 4.29 -33.84
C GLY A 278 30.37 4.65 -32.37
N ALA A 279 31.51 5.01 -31.80
CA ALA A 279 31.61 5.55 -30.45
C ALA A 279 32.54 6.77 -30.47
N LEU A 280 32.21 7.78 -29.71
CA LEU A 280 33.02 8.95 -29.48
C LEU A 280 33.01 9.23 -27.98
N VAL A 281 34.16 9.57 -27.45
CA VAL A 281 34.31 10.08 -26.08
C VAL A 281 35.13 11.36 -26.16
N ALA A 282 34.50 12.46 -25.73
CA ALA A 282 35.19 13.74 -25.58
C ALA A 282 35.53 13.96 -24.10
N MET A 283 36.80 14.16 -23.80
CA MET A 283 37.27 14.33 -22.42
C MET A 283 38.08 15.63 -22.31
N ASP A 284 37.88 16.35 -21.21
CA ASP A 284 38.74 17.47 -20.83
C ASP A 284 40.07 16.93 -20.26
N PRO A 285 41.22 17.20 -20.89
CA PRO A 285 42.48 16.63 -20.45
C PRO A 285 42.99 17.24 -19.13
N ARG A 286 42.42 18.35 -18.67
CA ARG A 286 42.85 19.05 -17.45
C ARG A 286 42.36 18.39 -16.17
N ASP A 287 41.17 17.82 -16.21
CA ASP A 287 40.48 17.26 -15.04
C ASP A 287 39.85 15.88 -15.26
N GLY A 288 39.93 15.38 -16.49
CA GLY A 288 39.41 14.06 -16.85
C GLY A 288 37.88 14.00 -16.98
N GLN A 289 37.18 15.12 -16.98
CA GLN A 289 35.72 15.14 -17.13
C GLN A 289 35.34 14.69 -18.55
N ILE A 290 34.34 13.80 -18.61
CA ILE A 290 33.71 13.38 -19.87
C ILE A 290 32.66 14.42 -20.26
N LEU A 291 32.84 15.00 -21.46
CA LEU A 291 31.97 16.07 -21.97
C LEU A 291 30.90 15.55 -22.95
N ALA A 292 31.16 14.44 -23.66
CA ALA A 292 30.27 13.79 -24.60
C ALA A 292 30.64 12.31 -24.78
#